data_21123e205d13a5d9023a2deaa1ce1ea4
#
_entry.id   21123e205d13a5d9023a2deaa1ce1ea4
#
_cell.length_a   1.000
_cell.length_b   1.000
_cell.length_c   1.000
_cell.angle_alpha   90.00
_cell.angle_beta   90.00
_cell.angle_gamma   90.00
#
_symmetry.space_group_name_H-M   'P 1'
#
loop_
_entity.id
_entity.type
_entity.pdbx_description
1 polymer ?
#
loop_
_entity_poly.entity_id
_entity_poly.type
_entity_poly.pdbx_seq_one_letter_code
_entity_poly.pdbx_strand_id
1 'polypeptide(L)'
;MQKPKQENDRKDLKPNLKRNSASGRRGGRAFNKGRQVDPNTLQQVKKILGNRPRRRDLLIEHLHLFQDKFGFITTKQLVALSYEMKMAMAEVYEVASFYAHFDIVRENDQALPPITLRVCDSITCSLFGSDKILNEAAYSLGKDVRVVRSPCMGACDKAPVAAIGHSMIENVTPTSIKDKISGIRNGCISHNK
;
A
#
# COMPACT_ATOMS: atom_id res chain seq x y z
N MET A 1 49.43 35.15 37.06
CA MET A 1 48.93 34.29 36.00
C MET A 1 47.57 34.78 35.58
N GLN A 2 47.54 35.59 34.50
CA GLN A 2 46.33 36.19 33.96
C GLN A 2 45.78 35.31 32.85
N LYS A 3 44.50 34.95 32.94
CA LYS A 3 43.78 34.23 31.86
C LYS A 3 43.41 35.23 30.75
N PRO A 4 43.56 34.90 29.47
CA PRO A 4 43.15 35.78 28.37
C PRO A 4 41.63 35.73 28.25
N LYS A 5 41.05 36.94 28.09
CA LYS A 5 39.65 37.15 27.71
C LYS A 5 39.47 36.74 26.25
N GLN A 6 38.59 35.79 26.00
CA GLN A 6 38.08 35.51 24.65
C GLN A 6 37.01 36.56 24.31
N GLU A 7 37.33 37.40 23.39
CA GLU A 7 36.48 38.40 22.77
C GLU A 7 35.52 37.70 21.80
N ASN A 8 34.24 37.86 22.09
CA ASN A 8 33.15 37.16 21.42
C ASN A 8 32.69 38.05 20.24
N ASP A 9 33.35 37.89 19.09
CA ASP A 9 33.00 38.56 17.83
C ASP A 9 31.77 37.90 17.21
N ARG A 10 30.60 38.18 17.75
CA ARG A 10 29.31 37.94 17.07
C ARG A 10 29.00 39.14 16.17
N LYS A 11 29.64 39.18 15.01
CA LYS A 11 29.22 40.10 13.92
C LYS A 11 27.89 39.60 13.36
N ASP A 12 26.90 40.37 13.65
CA ASP A 12 25.61 40.60 12.99
C ASP A 12 25.39 39.87 11.65
N LEU A 13 24.88 38.64 11.68
CA LEU A 13 24.15 38.09 10.58
C LEU A 13 22.68 38.55 10.67
N LYS A 14 22.41 39.74 10.15
CA LYS A 14 21.02 40.15 9.89
C LYS A 14 20.48 39.23 8.77
N PRO A 15 19.46 38.40 9.01
CA PRO A 15 18.80 37.71 7.93
C PRO A 15 18.05 38.75 7.10
N ASN A 16 18.50 38.93 5.85
CA ASN A 16 17.87 39.80 4.89
C ASN A 16 16.53 39.17 4.45
N LEU A 17 15.53 39.19 5.33
CA LEU A 17 14.16 38.83 5.03
C LEU A 17 13.55 39.98 4.21
N LYS A 18 13.86 40.05 2.94
CA LYS A 18 13.02 40.80 2.00
C LYS A 18 11.68 40.05 1.94
N ARG A 19 10.74 40.47 2.79
CA ARG A 19 9.32 40.19 2.60
C ARG A 19 8.92 40.87 1.29
N ASN A 20 8.98 40.14 0.19
CA ASN A 20 8.30 40.54 -1.02
C ASN A 20 6.81 40.39 -0.78
N SER A 21 6.19 41.42 -0.26
CA SER A 21 4.76 41.67 -0.35
C SER A 21 4.44 42.03 -1.80
N ALA A 22 4.49 41.08 -2.69
CA ALA A 22 3.91 41.19 -4.01
C ALA A 22 2.45 40.79 -3.93
N SER A 23 1.60 41.70 -3.55
CA SER A 23 0.21 41.73 -3.97
C SER A 23 0.24 41.86 -5.49
N GLY A 24 -0.24 40.89 -6.20
CA GLY A 24 -0.45 41.09 -7.61
C GLY A 24 -0.08 39.90 -8.47
N ARG A 25 -1.10 39.37 -9.10
CA ARG A 25 -1.12 38.40 -10.21
C ARG A 25 -0.63 37.00 -9.84
N ARG A 26 -1.62 36.14 -9.67
CA ARG A 26 -1.46 34.69 -9.77
C ARG A 26 -0.98 34.35 -11.19
N GLY A 27 0.29 34.55 -11.46
CA GLY A 27 0.98 33.93 -12.56
C GLY A 27 0.88 32.43 -12.29
N GLY A 28 0.17 31.69 -13.13
CA GLY A 28 0.10 30.24 -13.05
C GLY A 28 1.53 29.70 -12.94
N ARG A 29 1.78 28.81 -11.98
CA ARG A 29 3.09 28.21 -11.82
C ARG A 29 3.45 27.54 -13.14
N ALA A 30 4.62 27.84 -13.68
CA ALA A 30 5.11 27.27 -14.93
C ALA A 30 5.21 25.75 -14.86
N PHE A 31 5.28 25.18 -13.65
CA PHE A 31 5.30 23.73 -13.42
C PHE A 31 4.33 23.35 -12.28
N ASN A 32 3.56 22.33 -12.51
CA ASN A 32 2.70 21.76 -11.47
C ASN A 32 3.58 21.10 -10.40
N LYS A 33 3.31 21.36 -9.11
CA LYS A 33 4.00 20.70 -8.01
C LYS A 33 3.42 19.30 -7.82
N GLY A 34 4.30 18.35 -7.45
CA GLY A 34 3.92 16.97 -7.17
C GLY A 34 4.01 16.06 -8.38
N ARG A 35 3.55 14.83 -8.21
CA ARG A 35 3.55 13.81 -9.28
C ARG A 35 2.52 14.19 -10.34
N GLN A 36 2.97 14.20 -11.59
CA GLN A 36 2.08 14.45 -12.71
C GLN A 36 1.31 13.17 -13.06
N VAL A 37 0.07 13.36 -13.53
CA VAL A 37 -0.78 12.26 -13.96
C VAL A 37 -0.32 11.79 -15.34
N ASP A 38 -0.01 10.52 -15.47
CA ASP A 38 0.25 9.90 -16.77
C ASP A 38 -1.07 9.71 -17.54
N PRO A 39 -1.19 10.26 -18.77
CA PRO A 39 -2.43 10.20 -19.56
C PRO A 39 -2.88 8.76 -19.84
N ASN A 40 -1.94 7.84 -20.10
CA ASN A 40 -2.25 6.45 -20.39
C ASN A 40 -2.83 5.74 -19.16
N THR A 41 -2.18 5.94 -18.01
CA THR A 41 -2.67 5.40 -16.73
C THR A 41 -4.02 6.00 -16.36
N LEU A 42 -4.25 7.30 -16.63
CA LEU A 42 -5.56 7.92 -16.38
C LEU A 42 -6.66 7.29 -17.22
N GLN A 43 -6.40 6.99 -18.50
CA GLN A 43 -7.37 6.29 -19.34
C GLN A 43 -7.67 4.88 -18.85
N GLN A 44 -6.65 4.15 -18.40
CA GLN A 44 -6.82 2.82 -17.78
C GLN A 44 -7.69 2.90 -16.51
N VAL A 45 -7.40 3.87 -15.64
CA VAL A 45 -8.20 4.12 -14.42
C VAL A 45 -9.65 4.41 -14.76
N LYS A 46 -9.92 5.31 -15.71
CA LYS A 46 -11.28 5.61 -16.18
C LYS A 46 -11.99 4.37 -16.71
N LYS A 47 -11.31 3.55 -17.48
CA LYS A 47 -11.87 2.30 -18.02
C LYS A 47 -12.22 1.29 -16.92
N ILE A 48 -11.39 1.18 -15.88
CA ILE A 48 -11.62 0.27 -14.75
C ILE A 48 -12.80 0.75 -13.90
N LEU A 49 -12.83 2.05 -13.61
CA LEU A 49 -13.91 2.64 -12.81
C LEU A 49 -15.25 2.66 -13.58
N GLY A 50 -15.22 2.71 -14.91
CA GLY A 50 -16.44 2.78 -15.73
C GLY A 50 -17.36 3.92 -15.29
N ASN A 51 -18.65 3.64 -15.18
CA ASN A 51 -19.70 4.61 -14.80
C ASN A 51 -19.91 4.71 -13.27
N ARG A 52 -19.03 4.09 -12.44
CA ARG A 52 -19.15 4.17 -10.99
C ARG A 52 -19.00 5.61 -10.50
N PRO A 53 -19.76 6.04 -9.48
CA PRO A 53 -19.65 7.39 -8.92
C PRO A 53 -18.22 7.65 -8.35
N ARG A 54 -17.71 8.88 -8.55
CA ARG A 54 -16.40 9.31 -8.00
C ARG A 54 -16.58 9.96 -6.63
N ARG A 55 -17.29 9.29 -5.75
CA ARG A 55 -17.56 9.77 -4.40
C ARG A 55 -16.43 9.33 -3.46
N ARG A 56 -16.08 10.17 -2.49
CA ARG A 56 -15.01 9.93 -1.52
C ARG A 56 -15.22 8.64 -0.70
N ASP A 57 -16.43 8.35 -0.32
CA ASP A 57 -16.82 7.17 0.45
C ASP A 57 -16.62 5.84 -0.32
N LEU A 58 -16.46 5.89 -1.65
CA LEU A 58 -16.20 4.73 -2.50
C LEU A 58 -14.70 4.51 -2.80
N LEU A 59 -13.80 5.21 -2.10
CA LEU A 59 -12.36 5.08 -2.35
C LEU A 59 -11.88 3.64 -2.15
N ILE A 60 -12.30 2.99 -1.08
CA ILE A 60 -11.89 1.62 -0.75
C ILE A 60 -12.35 0.64 -1.82
N GLU A 61 -13.60 0.75 -2.27
CA GLU A 61 -14.15 -0.08 -3.36
C GLU A 61 -13.38 0.13 -4.66
N HIS A 62 -12.99 1.37 -4.94
CA HIS A 62 -12.17 1.65 -6.12
C HIS A 62 -10.78 1.04 -6.00
N LEU A 63 -10.14 1.07 -4.83
CA LEU A 63 -8.86 0.41 -4.58
C LEU A 63 -8.96 -1.10 -4.76
N HIS A 64 -10.05 -1.73 -4.32
CA HIS A 64 -10.30 -3.16 -4.55
C HIS A 64 -10.33 -3.50 -6.04
N LEU A 65 -10.94 -2.68 -6.91
CA LEU A 65 -10.96 -2.93 -8.34
C LEU A 65 -9.56 -3.04 -8.97
N PHE A 66 -8.60 -2.26 -8.46
CA PHE A 66 -7.20 -2.35 -8.93
C PHE A 66 -6.50 -3.56 -8.33
N GLN A 67 -6.64 -3.78 -7.03
CA GLN A 67 -6.04 -4.93 -6.34
C GLN A 67 -6.51 -6.23 -6.96
N ASP A 68 -7.82 -6.39 -7.19
CA ASP A 68 -8.40 -7.60 -7.76
C ASP A 68 -7.96 -7.84 -9.20
N LYS A 69 -7.83 -6.75 -9.97
CA LYS A 69 -7.48 -6.86 -11.39
C LYS A 69 -6.01 -7.15 -11.63
N PHE A 70 -5.12 -6.55 -10.83
CA PHE A 70 -3.67 -6.57 -11.07
C PHE A 70 -2.90 -7.34 -9.99
N GLY A 71 -3.52 -7.65 -8.85
CA GLY A 71 -2.86 -8.21 -7.67
C GLY A 71 -2.04 -7.18 -6.87
N PHE A 72 -1.95 -5.94 -7.35
CA PHE A 72 -1.24 -4.83 -6.71
C PHE A 72 -1.74 -3.49 -7.26
N ILE A 73 -1.36 -2.41 -6.60
CA ILE A 73 -1.69 -1.03 -7.01
C ILE A 73 -0.38 -0.26 -7.20
N THR A 74 -0.16 0.28 -8.39
CA THR A 74 1.03 1.09 -8.66
C THR A 74 0.85 2.53 -8.16
N THR A 75 1.97 3.18 -7.82
CA THR A 75 1.92 4.61 -7.45
C THR A 75 1.33 5.48 -8.56
N LYS A 76 1.56 5.14 -9.85
CA LYS A 76 0.94 5.86 -10.99
C LYS A 76 -0.57 5.71 -11.00
N GLN A 77 -1.10 4.53 -10.68
CA GLN A 77 -2.54 4.29 -10.56
C GLN A 77 -3.15 5.09 -9.40
N LEU A 78 -2.47 5.17 -8.25
CA LEU A 78 -2.93 6.00 -7.13
C LEU A 78 -2.98 7.49 -7.49
N VAL A 79 -1.98 8.01 -8.21
CA VAL A 79 -1.97 9.39 -8.72
C VAL A 79 -3.14 9.62 -9.68
N ALA A 80 -3.37 8.72 -10.62
CA ALA A 80 -4.48 8.83 -11.56
C ALA A 80 -5.86 8.70 -10.88
N LEU A 81 -5.97 7.83 -9.88
CA LEU A 81 -7.18 7.68 -9.08
C LEU A 81 -7.47 8.95 -8.25
N SER A 82 -6.45 9.53 -7.60
CA SER A 82 -6.61 10.77 -6.84
C SER A 82 -7.09 11.93 -7.73
N TYR A 83 -6.56 12.01 -8.95
CA TYR A 83 -6.99 12.99 -9.94
C TYR A 83 -8.45 12.78 -10.36
N GLU A 84 -8.82 11.54 -10.70
CA GLU A 84 -10.17 11.19 -11.14
C GLU A 84 -11.22 11.40 -10.04
N MET A 85 -10.88 11.12 -8.79
CA MET A 85 -11.75 11.32 -7.63
C MET A 85 -11.70 12.75 -7.06
N LYS A 86 -10.83 13.62 -7.59
CA LYS A 86 -10.60 14.98 -7.08
C LYS A 86 -10.22 15.01 -5.59
N MET A 87 -9.43 14.04 -5.16
CA MET A 87 -8.91 13.90 -3.80
C MET A 87 -7.42 14.24 -3.76
N ALA A 88 -6.91 14.62 -2.59
CA ALA A 88 -5.47 14.80 -2.42
C ALA A 88 -4.76 13.44 -2.54
N MET A 89 -3.59 13.40 -3.23
CA MET A 89 -2.81 12.17 -3.36
C MET A 89 -2.41 11.58 -2.00
N ALA A 90 -2.10 12.43 -1.02
CA ALA A 90 -1.76 12.00 0.33
C ALA A 90 -2.89 11.21 0.97
N GLU A 91 -4.12 11.65 0.81
CA GLU A 91 -5.34 11.04 1.33
C GLU A 91 -5.61 9.66 0.72
N VAL A 92 -5.47 9.56 -0.61
CA VAL A 92 -5.61 8.28 -1.32
C VAL A 92 -4.50 7.30 -0.92
N TYR A 93 -3.27 7.79 -0.79
CA TYR A 93 -2.13 6.98 -0.37
C TYR A 93 -2.24 6.51 1.08
N GLU A 94 -2.69 7.38 1.98
CA GLU A 94 -2.91 7.07 3.39
C GLU A 94 -3.90 5.90 3.54
N VAL A 95 -5.06 5.99 2.88
CA VAL A 95 -6.06 4.91 2.90
C VAL A 95 -5.50 3.63 2.28
N ALA A 96 -4.86 3.72 1.11
CA ALA A 96 -4.32 2.54 0.43
C ALA A 96 -3.21 1.85 1.25
N SER A 97 -2.36 2.60 1.97
CA SER A 97 -1.27 2.04 2.77
C SER A 97 -1.70 1.56 4.15
N PHE A 98 -2.85 2.00 4.64
CA PHE A 98 -3.38 1.59 5.95
C PHE A 98 -3.83 0.12 5.95
N TYR A 99 -4.48 -0.33 4.89
CA TYR A 99 -5.03 -1.68 4.83
C TYR A 99 -4.00 -2.68 4.31
N ALA A 100 -3.72 -3.72 5.08
CA ALA A 100 -2.81 -4.82 4.70
C ALA A 100 -3.26 -5.61 3.47
N HIS A 101 -4.49 -5.41 3.02
CA HIS A 101 -5.04 -6.03 1.81
C HIS A 101 -4.45 -5.45 0.53
N PHE A 102 -4.11 -4.15 0.52
CA PHE A 102 -3.61 -3.47 -0.67
C PHE A 102 -2.09 -3.54 -0.74
N ASP A 103 -1.58 -4.02 -1.87
CA ASP A 103 -0.17 -4.12 -2.15
C ASP A 103 0.27 -2.95 -3.04
N ILE A 104 0.96 -1.97 -2.46
CA ILE A 104 1.43 -0.79 -3.19
C ILE A 104 2.82 -1.05 -3.76
N VAL A 105 2.94 -0.96 -5.08
CA VAL A 105 4.20 -1.13 -5.82
C VAL A 105 4.69 0.23 -6.32
N ARG A 106 5.94 0.56 -5.98
CA ARG A 106 6.62 1.77 -6.47
C ARG A 106 7.29 1.49 -7.82
N GLU A 107 7.68 2.56 -8.54
CA GLU A 107 8.25 2.45 -9.88
C GLU A 107 9.52 1.60 -9.97
N ASN A 108 10.29 1.53 -8.87
CA ASN A 108 11.56 0.80 -8.80
C ASN A 108 11.44 -0.53 -8.04
N ASP A 109 10.26 -0.91 -7.60
CA ASP A 109 10.05 -2.15 -6.86
C ASP A 109 10.03 -3.35 -7.84
N GLN A 110 10.49 -4.49 -7.36
CA GLN A 110 10.38 -5.75 -8.11
C GLN A 110 8.89 -6.15 -8.22
N ALA A 111 8.57 -6.83 -9.32
CA ALA A 111 7.25 -7.40 -9.50
C ALA A 111 6.91 -8.37 -8.35
N LEU A 112 5.72 -8.22 -7.80
CA LEU A 112 5.25 -9.11 -6.73
C LEU A 112 4.97 -10.50 -7.29
N PRO A 113 5.23 -11.56 -6.51
CA PRO A 113 4.78 -12.91 -6.84
C PRO A 113 3.26 -12.94 -7.06
N PRO A 114 2.77 -13.80 -7.96
CA PRO A 114 1.35 -13.83 -8.33
C PRO A 114 0.42 -14.22 -7.17
N ILE A 115 0.92 -14.96 -6.20
CA ILE A 115 0.13 -15.41 -5.05
C ILE A 115 0.65 -14.72 -3.79
N THR A 116 -0.22 -14.05 -3.05
CA THR A 116 0.11 -13.52 -1.72
C THR A 116 -0.70 -14.25 -0.66
N LEU A 117 0.01 -14.97 0.21
CA LEU A 117 -0.54 -15.60 1.41
C LEU A 117 -0.36 -14.63 2.59
N ARG A 118 -1.43 -14.19 3.19
CA ARG A 118 -1.45 -13.36 4.40
C ARG A 118 -1.78 -14.25 5.58
N VAL A 119 -0.89 -14.34 6.56
CA VAL A 119 -1.09 -15.12 7.79
C VAL A 119 -1.24 -14.16 8.95
N CYS A 120 -2.31 -14.32 9.72
CA CYS A 120 -2.54 -13.51 10.92
C CYS A 120 -1.49 -13.80 11.99
N ASP A 121 -0.82 -12.74 12.49
CA ASP A 121 0.18 -12.82 13.56
C ASP A 121 -0.26 -12.15 14.87
N SER A 122 -1.56 -11.87 14.99
CA SER A 122 -2.13 -11.33 16.23
C SER A 122 -2.12 -12.35 17.35
N ILE A 123 -2.22 -11.87 18.59
CA ILE A 123 -2.01 -12.64 19.83
C ILE A 123 -2.69 -14.02 19.79
N THR A 124 -3.97 -14.09 19.47
CA THR A 124 -4.70 -15.39 19.42
C THR A 124 -4.09 -16.35 18.40
N CYS A 125 -3.85 -15.90 17.18
CA CYS A 125 -3.24 -16.74 16.16
C CYS A 125 -1.82 -17.17 16.50
N SER A 126 -1.04 -16.30 17.15
CA SER A 126 0.30 -16.59 17.63
C SER A 126 0.27 -17.69 18.69
N LEU A 127 -0.66 -17.63 19.64
CA LEU A 127 -0.86 -18.68 20.65
C LEU A 127 -1.24 -20.04 20.02
N PHE A 128 -1.95 -20.01 18.89
CA PHE A 128 -2.31 -21.22 18.12
C PHE A 128 -1.26 -21.60 17.06
N GLY A 129 -0.07 -20.99 17.10
CA GLY A 129 1.10 -21.41 16.32
C GLY A 129 1.24 -20.77 14.94
N SER A 130 0.67 -19.59 14.69
CA SER A 130 0.83 -18.88 13.41
C SER A 130 2.27 -18.55 13.06
N ASP A 131 3.15 -18.30 14.04
CA ASP A 131 4.58 -18.06 13.81
C ASP A 131 5.28 -19.28 13.19
N LYS A 132 4.93 -20.48 13.65
CA LYS A 132 5.42 -21.73 13.07
C LYS A 132 4.94 -21.89 11.62
N ILE A 133 3.68 -21.60 11.37
CA ILE A 133 3.08 -21.63 10.02
C ILE A 133 3.79 -20.62 9.09
N LEU A 134 4.03 -19.40 9.55
CA LEU A 134 4.74 -18.38 8.79
C LEU A 134 6.15 -18.85 8.37
N ASN A 135 6.90 -19.41 9.31
CA ASN A 135 8.25 -19.90 9.05
C ASN A 135 8.24 -21.06 8.05
N GLU A 136 7.39 -22.07 8.26
CA GLU A 136 7.29 -23.21 7.34
C GLU A 136 6.81 -22.80 5.94
N ALA A 137 5.82 -21.90 5.85
CA ALA A 137 5.29 -21.41 4.59
C ALA A 137 6.36 -20.66 3.78
N ALA A 138 7.16 -19.81 4.42
CA ALA A 138 8.21 -19.04 3.75
C ALA A 138 9.24 -19.93 3.02
N TYR A 139 9.53 -21.13 3.54
CA TYR A 139 10.50 -22.04 2.94
C TYR A 139 9.89 -23.08 1.99
N SER A 140 8.59 -23.42 2.15
CA SER A 140 8.01 -24.59 1.49
C SER A 140 7.15 -24.29 0.27
N LEU A 141 6.73 -23.03 0.06
CA LEU A 141 5.70 -22.69 -0.93
C LEU A 141 6.24 -22.32 -2.32
N GLY A 142 7.55 -22.07 -2.44
CA GLY A 142 8.17 -21.69 -3.73
C GLY A 142 8.15 -20.17 -3.97
N LYS A 143 8.85 -19.74 -5.04
CA LYS A 143 9.09 -18.33 -5.36
C LYS A 143 7.87 -17.58 -5.92
N ASP A 144 6.86 -18.30 -6.35
CA ASP A 144 5.60 -17.77 -6.87
C ASP A 144 4.60 -17.36 -5.78
N VAL A 145 4.93 -17.66 -4.51
CA VAL A 145 4.10 -17.33 -3.35
C VAL A 145 4.85 -16.37 -2.43
N ARG A 146 4.25 -15.22 -2.18
CA ARG A 146 4.71 -14.28 -1.17
C ARG A 146 3.96 -14.54 0.14
N VAL A 147 4.69 -14.79 1.22
CA VAL A 147 4.13 -14.96 2.56
C VAL A 147 4.32 -13.67 3.35
N VAL A 148 3.25 -13.11 3.86
CA VAL A 148 3.28 -11.86 4.64
C VAL A 148 2.50 -12.00 5.94
N ARG A 149 2.98 -11.31 6.97
CA ARG A 149 2.26 -11.13 8.23
C ARG A 149 1.08 -10.21 8.02
N SER A 150 -0.01 -10.47 8.69
CA SER A 150 -1.22 -9.66 8.61
C SER A 150 -1.78 -9.39 10.01
N PRO A 151 -2.34 -8.21 10.24
CA PRO A 151 -3.08 -7.93 11.47
C PRO A 151 -4.31 -8.85 11.57
N CYS A 152 -4.98 -8.78 12.71
CA CYS A 152 -6.17 -9.59 12.99
C CYS A 152 -7.23 -9.45 11.88
N MET A 153 -7.68 -10.60 11.36
CA MET A 153 -8.70 -10.69 10.29
C MET A 153 -10.12 -10.86 10.84
N GLY A 154 -10.30 -10.79 12.17
CA GLY A 154 -11.61 -10.86 12.81
C GLY A 154 -12.17 -12.26 13.07
N ALA A 155 -11.43 -13.33 12.77
CA ALA A 155 -11.87 -14.72 12.94
C ALA A 155 -11.06 -15.45 14.03
N CYS A 156 -10.94 -14.85 15.21
CA CYS A 156 -10.13 -15.38 16.31
C CYS A 156 -10.67 -16.71 16.88
N ASP A 157 -11.95 -16.98 16.73
CA ASP A 157 -12.62 -18.24 17.07
C ASP A 157 -12.17 -19.40 16.18
N LYS A 158 -11.57 -19.10 15.01
CA LYS A 158 -11.07 -20.04 14.02
C LYS A 158 -9.53 -20.02 13.90
N ALA A 159 -8.86 -19.52 14.91
CA ALA A 159 -7.41 -19.39 14.91
C ALA A 159 -6.70 -20.75 14.78
N PRO A 160 -5.53 -20.79 14.09
CA PRO A 160 -4.91 -19.72 13.32
C PRO A 160 -5.58 -19.52 11.96
N VAL A 161 -5.58 -18.26 11.46
CA VAL A 161 -6.21 -17.92 10.19
C VAL A 161 -5.21 -17.32 9.20
N ALA A 162 -5.46 -17.54 7.92
CA ALA A 162 -4.74 -16.95 6.82
C ALA A 162 -5.71 -16.54 5.71
N ALA A 163 -5.25 -15.73 4.75
CA ALA A 163 -6.02 -15.35 3.58
C ALA A 163 -5.18 -15.38 2.30
N ILE A 164 -5.80 -15.75 1.20
CA ILE A 164 -5.27 -15.62 -0.15
C ILE A 164 -6.31 -14.86 -0.97
N GLY A 165 -5.98 -13.66 -1.45
CA GLY A 165 -6.97 -12.75 -2.02
C GLY A 165 -8.09 -12.45 -1.02
N HIS A 166 -9.34 -12.68 -1.41
CA HIS A 166 -10.52 -12.55 -0.54
C HIS A 166 -10.90 -13.87 0.17
N SER A 167 -10.20 -14.97 -0.10
CA SER A 167 -10.50 -16.27 0.49
C SER A 167 -9.79 -16.46 1.82
N MET A 168 -10.55 -16.48 2.91
CA MET A 168 -10.03 -16.81 4.24
C MET A 168 -9.88 -18.32 4.40
N ILE A 169 -8.83 -18.73 5.11
CA ILE A 169 -8.54 -20.09 5.49
C ILE A 169 -8.57 -20.15 7.01
N GLU A 170 -9.44 -20.97 7.55
CA GLU A 170 -9.66 -21.15 8.99
C GLU A 170 -8.86 -22.35 9.49
N ASN A 171 -8.51 -22.37 10.78
CA ASN A 171 -7.78 -23.48 11.42
C ASN A 171 -6.57 -23.92 10.58
N VAL A 172 -5.76 -22.95 10.19
CA VAL A 172 -4.71 -23.12 9.20
C VAL A 172 -3.67 -24.13 9.66
N THR A 173 -3.33 -25.04 8.76
CA THR A 173 -2.21 -25.98 8.88
C THR A 173 -1.30 -25.86 7.67
N PRO A 174 -0.02 -26.26 7.77
CA PRO A 174 0.88 -26.24 6.60
C PRO A 174 0.34 -27.06 5.41
N THR A 175 -0.40 -28.13 5.68
CA THR A 175 -1.06 -28.95 4.65
C THR A 175 -2.20 -28.23 3.97
N SER A 176 -3.11 -27.60 4.75
CA SER A 176 -4.25 -26.87 4.19
C SER A 176 -3.83 -25.69 3.29
N ILE A 177 -2.72 -25.04 3.63
CA ILE A 177 -2.13 -23.99 2.77
C ILE A 177 -1.64 -24.58 1.45
N LYS A 178 -0.87 -25.67 1.49
CA LYS A 178 -0.34 -26.33 0.29
C LYS A 178 -1.44 -26.79 -0.65
N ASP A 179 -2.49 -27.38 -0.13
CA ASP A 179 -3.65 -27.84 -0.89
C ASP A 179 -4.38 -26.66 -1.56
N LYS A 180 -4.59 -25.56 -0.81
CA LYS A 180 -5.22 -24.36 -1.34
C LYS A 180 -4.39 -23.73 -2.46
N ILE A 181 -3.07 -23.59 -2.28
CA ILE A 181 -2.16 -23.04 -3.28
C ILE A 181 -2.08 -23.95 -4.51
N SER A 182 -2.04 -25.27 -4.32
CA SER A 182 -2.07 -26.22 -5.43
C SER A 182 -3.35 -26.12 -6.23
N GLY A 183 -4.49 -25.95 -5.57
CA GLY A 183 -5.78 -25.68 -6.23
C GLY A 183 -5.77 -24.41 -7.07
N ILE A 184 -5.14 -23.34 -6.56
CA ILE A 184 -4.99 -22.08 -7.28
C ILE A 184 -4.08 -22.24 -8.51
N ARG A 185 -2.92 -22.91 -8.37
CA ARG A 185 -1.98 -23.18 -9.47
C ARG A 185 -2.63 -24.00 -10.59
N ASN A 186 -3.53 -24.92 -10.24
CA ASN A 186 -4.26 -25.76 -11.19
C ASN A 186 -5.49 -25.06 -11.80
N GLY A 187 -5.72 -23.78 -11.50
CA GLY A 187 -6.86 -23.00 -12.01
C GLY A 187 -8.23 -23.39 -11.43
N CYS A 188 -8.27 -24.27 -10.42
CA CYS A 188 -9.52 -24.70 -9.78
C CYS A 188 -10.12 -23.63 -8.87
N ILE A 189 -9.31 -22.64 -8.45
CA ILE A 189 -9.74 -21.55 -7.56
C ILE A 189 -9.26 -20.24 -8.16
N SER A 190 -10.19 -19.33 -8.51
CA SER A 190 -9.85 -18.00 -8.96
C SER A 190 -9.35 -17.13 -7.79
N HIS A 191 -8.25 -16.42 -7.96
CA HIS A 191 -7.69 -15.52 -6.96
C HIS A 191 -8.61 -14.36 -6.59
N ASN A 192 -9.58 -14.03 -7.45
CA ASN A 192 -10.26 -12.73 -7.51
C ASN A 192 -11.78 -12.91 -7.63
N LYS A 193 -12.40 -13.70 -6.77
CA LYS A 193 -13.85 -13.64 -6.57
C LYS A 193 -14.19 -13.47 -5.11
#